data_5c0eb8f1147dc60192cae0dd47ea84d3
#
_entry.id   5c0eb8f1147dc60192cae0dd47ea84d3
#
_cell.length_a   1.000
_cell.length_b   1.000
_cell.length_c   1.000
_cell.angle_alpha   90.00
_cell.angle_beta   90.00
_cell.angle_gamma   90.00
#
_symmetry.space_group_name_H-M   'P 1'
#
loop_
_entity.id
_entity.type
_entity.pdbx_description
1 polymer ?
#
loop_
_entity_poly.entity_id
_entity_poly.type
_entity_poly.pdbx_seq_one_letter_code
_entity_poly.pdbx_strand_id
1 'polypeptide(L)'
;MPEAVDPRSWSKRAGRHTPMSIAGVGAVTGYGWGAKHVWDGFMLGESAVQLHTGLDGYVDGGQAYVATISGDGARPGGPSRFMRALRFAAREAIADATERGWQPGPVVGVIHSMVLGDVEMWRDYYRSETGTVGGRQWVQMMPGTVISMMMKENDFHGPAMSVTAMCASGNAGMITAKSWLDTGVATDVILLATDLSGIPENLRRFQDIGVAVLDMPPFEGCRPFQEGSRGFVGGEAAVALVLSNQNVGTYADVLGGAMTMDAWSAVSIAPDMVQMNRCFNEALAVSGVDAGEVAYINAHGPGTAQCDAAEARILDELFPEAHGIFSVKPLIGHCQGAASAVEMLATIYAFQTGYIPAPPRVAPGHPRLITGRTPRRRGMMVKSSIGLGGYNSAVVVAEPTV
;
A
#
# COMPACT_ATOMS: atom_id res chain seq x y z
N MET A 1 -27.52 0.11 24.40
CA MET A 1 -26.31 -0.38 23.74
C MET A 1 -26.76 -1.42 22.72
N PRO A 2 -26.40 -1.34 21.44
CA PRO A 2 -26.72 -2.43 20.51
C PRO A 2 -26.03 -3.70 21.00
N GLU A 3 -26.74 -4.84 20.96
CA GLU A 3 -26.20 -6.14 21.31
C GLU A 3 -24.94 -6.43 20.49
N ALA A 4 -23.90 -6.91 21.16
CA ALA A 4 -22.67 -7.34 20.50
C ALA A 4 -23.02 -8.46 19.50
N VAL A 5 -22.79 -8.22 18.23
CA VAL A 5 -22.99 -9.21 17.18
C VAL A 5 -22.03 -10.37 17.44
N ASP A 6 -22.53 -11.59 17.60
CA ASP A 6 -21.71 -12.79 17.83
C ASP A 6 -20.73 -12.95 16.65
N PRO A 7 -19.42 -12.90 16.88
CA PRO A 7 -18.41 -13.05 15.81
C PRO A 7 -18.59 -14.36 15.01
N ARG A 8 -19.14 -15.41 15.63
CA ARG A 8 -19.41 -16.71 14.99
C ARG A 8 -20.57 -16.66 13.98
N SER A 9 -21.38 -15.59 13.98
CA SER A 9 -22.44 -15.42 12.97
C SER A 9 -21.90 -15.06 11.58
N TRP A 10 -20.66 -14.58 11.50
CA TRP A 10 -19.99 -14.19 10.25
C TRP A 10 -19.38 -15.39 9.53
N SER A 11 -18.92 -16.42 10.26
CA SER A 11 -18.33 -17.64 9.70
C SER A 11 -19.28 -18.47 8.81
N LYS A 12 -20.61 -18.27 8.94
CA LYS A 12 -21.61 -18.95 8.12
C LYS A 12 -21.76 -18.41 6.69
N ARG A 13 -21.06 -17.33 6.33
CA ARG A 13 -21.02 -16.77 4.96
C ARG A 13 -19.83 -17.26 4.13
N ALA A 14 -18.93 -18.07 4.70
CA ALA A 14 -17.81 -18.64 3.99
C ALA A 14 -18.27 -19.73 3.00
N GLY A 15 -18.77 -19.31 1.85
CA GLY A 15 -18.66 -20.14 0.64
C GLY A 15 -17.15 -20.35 0.39
N ARG A 16 -16.74 -21.43 -0.27
CA ARG A 16 -15.36 -21.58 -0.75
C ARG A 16 -15.08 -20.44 -1.72
N HIS A 17 -14.45 -19.36 -1.23
CA HIS A 17 -14.02 -18.25 -2.07
C HIS A 17 -12.82 -18.72 -2.89
N THR A 18 -12.88 -18.56 -4.20
CA THR A 18 -11.72 -18.77 -5.07
C THR A 18 -10.65 -17.74 -4.69
N PRO A 19 -9.39 -18.11 -4.46
CA PRO A 19 -8.33 -17.14 -4.27
C PRO A 19 -8.28 -16.12 -5.40
N MET A 20 -8.02 -14.86 -5.08
CA MET A 20 -7.75 -13.82 -6.07
C MET A 20 -6.26 -13.76 -6.30
N SER A 21 -5.83 -14.13 -7.49
CA SER A 21 -4.42 -14.16 -7.84
C SER A 21 -3.90 -12.79 -8.26
N ILE A 22 -2.68 -12.45 -7.86
CA ILE A 22 -1.92 -11.32 -8.38
C ILE A 22 -1.15 -11.82 -9.60
N ALA A 23 -1.68 -11.56 -10.79
CA ALA A 23 -1.17 -12.06 -12.05
C ALA A 23 -0.08 -11.18 -12.67
N GLY A 24 -0.06 -9.87 -12.36
CA GLY A 24 0.93 -8.95 -12.89
C GLY A 24 1.20 -7.79 -11.96
N VAL A 25 2.39 -7.22 -12.05
CA VAL A 25 2.91 -6.17 -11.20
C VAL A 25 3.57 -5.07 -12.02
N GLY A 26 3.29 -3.82 -11.68
CA GLY A 26 4.03 -2.68 -12.20
C GLY A 26 4.21 -1.64 -11.10
N ALA A 27 5.35 -0.95 -11.10
CA ALA A 27 5.67 -0.01 -10.03
C ALA A 27 6.56 1.15 -10.50
N VAL A 28 6.31 2.33 -9.95
CA VAL A 28 7.22 3.48 -9.99
C VAL A 28 7.34 4.00 -8.57
N THR A 29 8.55 4.10 -8.05
CA THR A 29 8.80 4.48 -6.65
C THR A 29 10.04 5.35 -6.55
N GLY A 30 10.46 5.72 -5.35
CA GLY A 30 11.73 6.39 -5.11
C GLY A 30 12.96 5.59 -5.58
N TYR A 31 12.86 4.28 -5.76
CA TYR A 31 13.91 3.47 -6.38
C TYR A 31 14.03 3.68 -7.89
N GLY A 32 12.95 4.08 -8.57
CA GLY A 32 12.93 4.29 -10.01
C GLY A 32 11.66 3.82 -10.69
N TRP A 33 11.70 3.81 -12.03
CA TRP A 33 10.60 3.45 -12.91
C TRP A 33 10.69 1.97 -13.31
N GLY A 34 9.77 1.15 -12.82
CA GLY A 34 9.66 -0.28 -13.07
C GLY A 34 9.81 -1.12 -11.80
N ALA A 35 9.06 -2.21 -11.72
CA ALA A 35 9.07 -3.15 -10.59
C ALA A 35 10.47 -3.74 -10.33
N LYS A 36 11.29 -3.88 -11.39
CA LYS A 36 12.69 -4.33 -11.25
C LYS A 36 13.50 -3.46 -10.30
N HIS A 37 13.34 -2.14 -10.32
CA HIS A 37 14.06 -1.24 -9.41
C HIS A 37 13.65 -1.45 -7.95
N VAL A 38 12.39 -1.79 -7.71
CA VAL A 38 11.91 -2.16 -6.37
C VAL A 38 12.55 -3.48 -5.92
N TRP A 39 12.61 -4.48 -6.82
CA TRP A 39 13.26 -5.77 -6.53
C TRP A 39 14.75 -5.59 -6.22
N ASP A 40 15.47 -4.81 -7.01
CA ASP A 40 16.87 -4.51 -6.78
C ASP A 40 17.09 -3.78 -5.44
N GLY A 41 16.28 -2.76 -5.12
CA GLY A 41 16.34 -2.04 -3.86
C GLY A 41 16.08 -2.94 -2.65
N PHE A 42 15.08 -3.81 -2.73
CA PHE A 42 14.81 -4.79 -1.67
C PHE A 42 15.92 -5.83 -1.52
N MET A 43 16.54 -6.24 -2.61
CA MET A 43 17.67 -7.18 -2.58
C MET A 43 18.89 -6.57 -1.91
N LEU A 44 19.18 -5.30 -2.18
CA LEU A 44 20.31 -4.58 -1.62
C LEU A 44 20.07 -4.11 -0.18
N GLY A 45 18.81 -3.95 0.24
CA GLY A 45 18.43 -3.43 1.55
C GLY A 45 18.77 -1.94 1.72
N GLU A 46 18.97 -1.22 0.63
CA GLU A 46 19.26 0.22 0.60
C GLU A 46 17.96 1.02 0.62
N SER A 47 17.97 2.19 1.25
CA SER A 47 16.81 3.06 1.26
C SER A 47 16.71 3.90 -0.01
N ALA A 48 15.49 4.00 -0.56
CA ALA A 48 15.16 4.94 -1.64
C ALA A 48 15.04 6.40 -1.14
N VAL A 49 15.01 6.60 0.17
CA VAL A 49 14.89 7.93 0.79
C VAL A 49 16.19 8.72 0.63
N GLN A 50 16.06 9.92 0.12
CA GLN A 50 17.18 10.83 -0.11
C GLN A 50 16.96 12.16 0.60
N LEU A 51 18.05 12.87 0.89
CA LEU A 51 17.99 14.23 1.43
C LEU A 51 17.71 15.22 0.30
N HIS A 52 16.61 15.94 0.42
CA HIS A 52 16.23 17.05 -0.44
C HIS A 52 16.53 18.38 0.27
N THR A 53 17.08 19.35 -0.46
CA THR A 53 17.44 20.69 0.01
C THR A 53 16.68 21.76 -0.76
N GLY A 54 16.75 23.02 -0.31
CA GLY A 54 16.07 24.13 -0.99
C GLY A 54 14.56 24.20 -0.65
N LEU A 55 14.17 23.67 0.51
CA LEU A 55 12.79 23.65 1.00
C LEU A 55 12.56 24.78 2.02
N ASP A 56 13.35 25.86 1.94
CA ASP A 56 13.27 27.01 2.84
C ASP A 56 11.86 27.60 2.81
N GLY A 57 11.35 27.93 3.99
CA GLY A 57 9.98 28.45 4.17
C GLY A 57 8.88 27.39 4.18
N TYR A 58 9.19 26.13 3.84
CA TYR A 58 8.25 25.01 3.90
C TYR A 58 8.55 24.07 5.04
N VAL A 59 9.81 23.68 5.23
CA VAL A 59 10.26 22.72 6.25
C VAL A 59 11.30 23.37 7.13
N ASP A 60 11.31 23.03 8.41
CA ASP A 60 12.30 23.55 9.34
C ASP A 60 13.71 23.09 8.90
N GLY A 61 14.64 24.05 8.81
CA GLY A 61 15.99 23.80 8.31
C GLY A 61 16.14 23.66 6.79
N GLY A 62 15.05 23.85 6.01
CA GLY A 62 15.08 23.85 4.53
C GLY A 62 15.46 22.52 3.90
N GLN A 63 15.41 21.42 4.65
CA GLN A 63 15.82 20.10 4.19
C GLN A 63 14.84 19.01 4.66
N ALA A 64 14.64 17.97 3.86
CA ALA A 64 13.83 16.83 4.22
C ALA A 64 14.32 15.52 3.62
N TYR A 65 14.29 14.45 4.41
CA TYR A 65 14.45 13.10 3.92
C TYR A 65 13.13 12.57 3.36
N VAL A 66 13.09 12.23 2.07
CA VAL A 66 11.89 11.72 1.39
C VAL A 66 12.28 10.86 0.19
N ALA A 67 11.51 9.82 -0.09
CA ALA A 67 11.67 8.99 -1.29
C ALA A 67 10.75 9.52 -2.40
N THR A 68 11.25 10.46 -3.20
CA THR A 68 10.50 11.00 -4.33
C THR A 68 10.74 10.21 -5.62
N ILE A 69 9.74 10.14 -6.46
CA ILE A 69 9.89 9.63 -7.82
C ILE A 69 10.69 10.66 -8.63
N SER A 70 11.89 10.27 -9.07
CA SER A 70 12.76 11.09 -9.89
C SER A 70 12.56 10.83 -11.39
N GLY A 71 12.88 11.83 -12.21
CA GLY A 71 12.82 11.70 -13.66
C GLY A 71 11.41 11.66 -14.25
N ASP A 72 11.35 11.63 -15.58
CA ASP A 72 10.08 11.64 -16.33
C ASP A 72 9.70 10.26 -16.91
N GLY A 73 10.47 9.23 -16.58
CA GLY A 73 10.42 7.98 -17.34
C GLY A 73 10.88 8.17 -18.79
N ALA A 74 11.11 7.07 -19.49
CA ALA A 74 11.62 7.13 -20.88
C ALA A 74 10.63 7.66 -21.91
N ARG A 75 9.37 7.97 -21.52
CA ARG A 75 8.32 8.45 -22.45
C ARG A 75 7.32 9.37 -21.75
N PRO A 76 6.98 10.52 -22.33
CA PRO A 76 5.90 11.38 -21.85
C PRO A 76 4.56 10.64 -21.97
N GLY A 77 3.88 10.44 -20.88
CA GLY A 77 2.63 9.67 -20.79
C GLY A 77 1.47 10.44 -20.17
N GLY A 78 1.57 11.76 -20.00
CA GLY A 78 0.53 12.56 -19.37
C GLY A 78 1.02 13.95 -18.97
N PRO A 79 0.09 14.86 -18.59
CA PRO A 79 0.41 16.24 -18.26
C PRO A 79 1.17 16.40 -16.95
N SER A 80 1.08 15.43 -16.03
CA SER A 80 1.72 15.48 -14.73
C SER A 80 2.60 14.26 -14.45
N ARG A 81 3.49 14.38 -13.46
CA ARG A 81 4.31 13.30 -12.96
C ARG A 81 3.44 12.16 -12.40
N PHE A 82 2.36 12.50 -11.68
CA PHE A 82 1.36 11.58 -11.16
C PHE A 82 0.76 10.70 -12.27
N MET A 83 0.24 11.31 -13.34
CA MET A 83 -0.34 10.56 -14.44
C MET A 83 0.67 9.72 -15.20
N ARG A 84 1.90 10.23 -15.40
CA ARG A 84 2.94 9.47 -16.10
C ARG A 84 3.35 8.22 -15.30
N ALA A 85 3.58 8.37 -13.99
CA ALA A 85 3.94 7.26 -13.12
C ALA A 85 2.85 6.19 -13.08
N LEU A 86 1.59 6.60 -12.92
CA LEU A 86 0.46 5.68 -12.88
C LEU A 86 0.28 4.91 -14.18
N ARG A 87 0.33 5.59 -15.33
CA ARG A 87 0.20 4.94 -16.64
C ARG A 87 1.36 4.01 -16.94
N PHE A 88 2.57 4.35 -16.50
CA PHE A 88 3.72 3.46 -16.61
C PHE A 88 3.49 2.18 -15.80
N ALA A 89 3.16 2.30 -14.52
CA ALA A 89 2.91 1.17 -13.65
C ALA A 89 1.77 0.27 -14.19
N ALA A 90 0.68 0.88 -14.68
CA ALA A 90 -0.43 0.13 -15.27
C ALA A 90 -0.02 -0.67 -16.51
N ARG A 91 0.73 -0.07 -17.43
CA ARG A 91 1.22 -0.73 -18.65
C ARG A 91 2.19 -1.86 -18.32
N GLU A 92 3.10 -1.63 -17.37
CA GLU A 92 4.04 -2.66 -16.90
C GLU A 92 3.29 -3.85 -16.30
N ALA A 93 2.31 -3.60 -15.41
CA ALA A 93 1.53 -4.67 -14.79
C ALA A 93 0.74 -5.50 -15.80
N ILE A 94 0.11 -4.85 -16.79
CA ILE A 94 -0.64 -5.53 -17.86
C ILE A 94 0.29 -6.35 -18.75
N ALA A 95 1.45 -5.79 -19.11
CA ALA A 95 2.44 -6.50 -19.92
C ALA A 95 2.99 -7.73 -19.17
N ASP A 96 3.39 -7.55 -17.90
CA ASP A 96 3.88 -8.63 -17.04
C ASP A 96 2.83 -9.74 -16.86
N ALA A 97 1.57 -9.40 -16.60
CA ALA A 97 0.48 -10.38 -16.51
C ALA A 97 0.31 -11.16 -17.82
N THR A 98 0.35 -10.46 -18.96
CA THR A 98 0.20 -11.06 -20.29
C THR A 98 1.34 -12.04 -20.59
N GLU A 99 2.59 -11.67 -20.26
CA GLU A 99 3.75 -12.55 -20.39
C GLU A 99 3.64 -13.81 -19.53
N ARG A 100 2.93 -13.73 -18.40
CA ARG A 100 2.63 -14.85 -17.50
C ARG A 100 1.41 -15.67 -17.91
N GLY A 101 0.77 -15.32 -19.01
CA GLY A 101 -0.35 -16.07 -19.59
C GLY A 101 -1.74 -15.53 -19.24
N TRP A 102 -1.83 -14.40 -18.50
CA TRP A 102 -3.11 -13.74 -18.27
C TRP A 102 -3.66 -13.16 -19.57
N GLN A 103 -4.97 -13.32 -19.76
CA GLN A 103 -5.72 -12.68 -20.83
C GLN A 103 -6.91 -11.94 -20.20
N PRO A 104 -7.20 -10.69 -20.61
CA PRO A 104 -8.34 -9.97 -20.08
C PRO A 104 -9.64 -10.73 -20.35
N GLY A 105 -10.41 -10.97 -19.30
CA GLY A 105 -11.75 -11.52 -19.42
C GLY A 105 -12.75 -10.48 -19.95
N PRO A 106 -14.03 -10.86 -20.09
CA PRO A 106 -15.03 -10.00 -20.71
C PRO A 106 -15.37 -8.73 -19.92
N VAL A 107 -15.08 -8.70 -18.61
CA VAL A 107 -15.38 -7.55 -17.76
C VAL A 107 -14.16 -7.22 -16.90
N VAL A 108 -13.30 -6.34 -17.38
CA VAL A 108 -12.14 -5.86 -16.64
C VAL A 108 -12.52 -4.57 -15.90
N GLY A 109 -12.54 -4.64 -14.58
CA GLY A 109 -12.79 -3.48 -13.72
C GLY A 109 -11.50 -2.72 -13.38
N VAL A 110 -11.63 -1.48 -12.95
CA VAL A 110 -10.49 -0.65 -12.50
C VAL A 110 -10.80 -0.01 -11.15
N ILE A 111 -9.92 -0.20 -10.19
CA ILE A 111 -9.97 0.46 -8.88
C ILE A 111 -8.74 1.32 -8.71
N HIS A 112 -8.91 2.59 -8.38
CA HIS A 112 -7.81 3.51 -8.09
C HIS A 112 -7.81 3.91 -6.62
N SER A 113 -6.83 3.42 -5.88
CA SER A 113 -6.57 3.72 -4.48
C SER A 113 -5.63 4.92 -4.36
N MET A 114 -6.05 5.96 -3.62
CA MET A 114 -5.27 7.19 -3.42
C MET A 114 -5.77 7.94 -2.17
N VAL A 115 -5.04 8.96 -1.73
CA VAL A 115 -5.52 9.90 -0.69
C VAL A 115 -5.83 11.26 -1.31
N LEU A 116 -4.84 11.94 -1.85
CA LEU A 116 -4.95 13.35 -2.27
C LEU A 116 -5.08 13.55 -3.79
N GLY A 117 -4.79 12.51 -4.59
CA GLY A 117 -4.74 12.64 -6.04
C GLY A 117 -3.53 13.43 -6.53
N ASP A 118 -3.68 14.15 -7.65
CA ASP A 118 -2.60 14.92 -8.29
C ASP A 118 -2.43 16.30 -7.62
N VAL A 119 -1.81 16.31 -6.45
CA VAL A 119 -1.64 17.52 -5.63
C VAL A 119 -0.76 18.58 -6.31
N GLU A 120 0.21 18.18 -7.16
CA GLU A 120 1.06 19.11 -7.87
C GLU A 120 0.25 19.90 -8.91
N MET A 121 -0.59 19.24 -9.69
CA MET A 121 -1.47 19.92 -10.65
C MET A 121 -2.45 20.86 -9.96
N TRP A 122 -3.06 20.45 -8.84
CA TRP A 122 -3.96 21.33 -8.09
C TRP A 122 -3.23 22.53 -7.50
N ARG A 123 -2.05 22.32 -6.92
CA ARG A 123 -1.20 23.40 -6.41
C ARG A 123 -0.88 24.41 -7.50
N ASP A 124 -0.43 23.94 -8.66
CA ASP A 124 -0.04 24.81 -9.77
C ASP A 124 -1.25 25.55 -10.36
N TYR A 125 -2.41 24.91 -10.41
CA TYR A 125 -3.68 25.54 -10.80
C TYR A 125 -4.04 26.71 -9.87
N TYR A 126 -4.01 26.50 -8.56
CA TYR A 126 -4.39 27.55 -7.61
C TYR A 126 -3.33 28.66 -7.45
N ARG A 127 -2.09 28.40 -7.82
CA ARG A 127 -1.02 29.40 -7.83
C ARG A 127 -0.91 30.16 -9.15
N SER A 128 -1.53 29.68 -10.23
CA SER A 128 -1.51 30.40 -11.51
C SER A 128 -2.32 31.70 -11.39
N GLU A 129 -1.68 32.85 -11.59
CA GLU A 129 -2.32 34.17 -11.53
C GLU A 129 -3.39 34.35 -12.59
N THR A 130 -3.38 33.56 -13.64
CA THR A 130 -4.21 33.74 -14.83
C THR A 130 -5.46 32.89 -14.89
N GLY A 131 -5.60 31.90 -13.99
CA GLY A 131 -6.75 30.96 -14.02
C GLY A 131 -6.97 30.26 -15.37
N THR A 132 -5.97 30.29 -16.27
CA THR A 132 -6.09 29.93 -17.70
C THR A 132 -5.83 28.45 -17.96
N VAL A 133 -6.22 27.57 -17.05
CA VAL A 133 -6.28 26.14 -17.37
C VAL A 133 -7.51 25.92 -18.25
N GLY A 134 -7.33 25.49 -19.48
CA GLY A 134 -8.44 25.18 -20.38
C GLY A 134 -9.33 24.08 -19.79
N GLY A 135 -10.64 24.10 -20.09
CA GLY A 135 -11.60 23.16 -19.51
C GLY A 135 -11.20 21.68 -19.65
N ARG A 136 -10.52 21.31 -20.73
CA ARG A 136 -9.99 19.94 -20.92
C ARG A 136 -8.90 19.60 -19.89
N GLN A 137 -7.98 20.51 -19.62
CA GLN A 137 -6.91 20.31 -18.64
C GLN A 137 -7.49 20.25 -17.23
N TRP A 138 -8.48 21.10 -16.92
CA TRP A 138 -9.19 21.06 -15.64
C TRP A 138 -9.86 19.71 -15.39
N VAL A 139 -10.54 19.11 -16.40
CA VAL A 139 -11.10 17.77 -16.29
C VAL A 139 -10.01 16.71 -16.03
N GLN A 140 -8.82 16.87 -16.63
CA GLN A 140 -7.69 15.95 -16.40
C GLN A 140 -7.17 15.95 -14.97
N MET A 141 -7.42 17.01 -14.19
CA MET A 141 -7.05 17.08 -12.77
C MET A 141 -7.98 16.28 -11.87
N MET A 142 -9.16 15.90 -12.35
CA MET A 142 -10.12 15.14 -11.55
C MET A 142 -9.65 13.69 -11.37
N PRO A 143 -9.75 13.14 -10.15
CA PRO A 143 -9.27 11.78 -9.84
C PRO A 143 -9.82 10.68 -10.75
N GLY A 144 -11.09 10.76 -11.15
CA GLY A 144 -11.73 9.78 -12.04
C GLY A 144 -11.22 9.79 -13.47
N THR A 145 -10.62 10.89 -13.93
CA THR A 145 -10.16 11.02 -15.34
C THR A 145 -9.01 10.06 -15.66
N VAL A 146 -8.13 9.82 -14.69
CA VAL A 146 -7.01 8.89 -14.87
C VAL A 146 -7.51 7.47 -15.15
N ILE A 147 -8.53 7.04 -14.42
CA ILE A 147 -9.19 5.74 -14.63
C ILE A 147 -9.78 5.69 -16.04
N SER A 148 -10.55 6.69 -16.43
CA SER A 148 -11.18 6.77 -17.76
C SER A 148 -10.17 6.70 -18.90
N MET A 149 -9.02 7.37 -18.75
CA MET A 149 -7.96 7.34 -19.75
C MET A 149 -7.34 5.95 -19.86
N MET A 150 -7.07 5.29 -18.73
CA MET A 150 -6.49 3.96 -18.72
C MET A 150 -7.45 2.91 -19.28
N MET A 151 -8.72 2.97 -18.93
CA MET A 151 -9.74 2.08 -19.50
C MET A 151 -9.85 2.25 -21.00
N LYS A 152 -9.87 3.50 -21.48
CA LYS A 152 -9.88 3.79 -22.93
C LYS A 152 -8.64 3.25 -23.65
N GLU A 153 -7.46 3.34 -23.05
CA GLU A 153 -6.20 2.87 -23.66
C GLU A 153 -6.16 1.35 -23.84
N ASN A 154 -6.84 0.62 -22.97
CA ASN A 154 -6.83 -0.86 -22.94
C ASN A 154 -8.15 -1.48 -23.41
N ASP A 155 -9.11 -0.68 -23.86
CA ASP A 155 -10.46 -1.11 -24.27
C ASP A 155 -11.20 -1.88 -23.15
N PHE A 156 -11.07 -1.41 -21.89
CA PHE A 156 -11.74 -2.01 -20.74
C PHE A 156 -13.08 -1.31 -20.49
N HIS A 157 -14.14 -2.10 -20.27
CA HIS A 157 -15.53 -1.61 -20.12
C HIS A 157 -16.20 -2.05 -18.82
N GLY A 158 -15.43 -2.58 -17.85
CA GLY A 158 -15.95 -3.01 -16.56
C GLY A 158 -16.24 -1.84 -15.60
N PRO A 159 -16.62 -2.15 -14.35
CA PRO A 159 -16.84 -1.14 -13.33
C PRO A 159 -15.55 -0.38 -13.00
N ALA A 160 -15.70 0.89 -12.60
CA ALA A 160 -14.57 1.74 -12.26
C ALA A 160 -14.89 2.60 -11.04
N MET A 161 -13.94 2.71 -10.11
CA MET A 161 -14.10 3.58 -8.94
C MET A 161 -12.76 4.03 -8.35
N SER A 162 -12.80 5.15 -7.65
CA SER A 162 -11.71 5.57 -6.76
C SER A 162 -12.05 5.20 -5.33
N VAL A 163 -11.04 4.72 -4.58
CA VAL A 163 -11.15 4.33 -3.18
C VAL A 163 -10.17 5.15 -2.36
N THR A 164 -10.66 5.74 -1.27
CA THR A 164 -9.81 6.39 -0.28
C THR A 164 -10.13 5.88 1.12
N ALA A 165 -9.11 5.41 1.81
CA ALA A 165 -9.13 4.95 3.20
C ALA A 165 -7.81 5.34 3.88
N MET A 166 -7.32 6.55 3.60
CA MET A 166 -6.00 7.02 4.03
C MET A 166 -4.89 6.01 3.69
N CYS A 167 -3.98 5.72 4.59
CA CYS A 167 -2.88 4.78 4.37
C CYS A 167 -3.35 3.35 4.07
N ALA A 168 -4.61 3.02 4.38
CA ALA A 168 -5.25 1.72 4.11
C ALA A 168 -5.85 1.62 2.70
N SER A 169 -5.75 2.66 1.85
CA SER A 169 -6.45 2.71 0.55
C SER A 169 -6.08 1.55 -0.38
N GLY A 170 -4.83 1.12 -0.45
CA GLY A 170 -4.41 0.00 -1.28
C GLY A 170 -5.04 -1.34 -0.82
N ASN A 171 -5.07 -1.61 0.50
CA ASN A 171 -5.78 -2.79 1.04
C ASN A 171 -7.29 -2.69 0.77
N ALA A 172 -7.89 -1.49 0.95
CA ALA A 172 -9.30 -1.26 0.64
C ALA A 172 -9.62 -1.57 -0.82
N GLY A 173 -8.74 -1.16 -1.74
CA GLY A 173 -8.84 -1.50 -3.16
C GLY A 173 -8.75 -3.00 -3.42
N MET A 174 -7.81 -3.72 -2.77
CA MET A 174 -7.69 -5.19 -2.89
C MET A 174 -8.92 -5.92 -2.36
N ILE A 175 -9.46 -5.50 -1.21
CA ILE A 175 -10.68 -6.08 -0.62
C ILE A 175 -11.90 -5.83 -1.53
N THR A 176 -12.00 -4.64 -2.10
CA THR A 176 -13.05 -4.30 -3.06
C THR A 176 -12.92 -5.12 -4.34
N ALA A 177 -11.72 -5.25 -4.88
CA ALA A 177 -11.44 -6.08 -6.06
C ALA A 177 -11.85 -7.54 -5.81
N LYS A 178 -11.45 -8.10 -4.67
CA LYS A 178 -11.85 -9.45 -4.25
C LYS A 178 -13.37 -9.60 -4.22
N SER A 179 -14.09 -8.63 -3.66
CA SER A 179 -15.56 -8.64 -3.64
C SER A 179 -16.17 -8.60 -5.04
N TRP A 180 -15.60 -7.80 -5.97
CA TRP A 180 -16.08 -7.76 -7.35
C TRP A 180 -15.86 -9.08 -8.10
N LEU A 181 -14.73 -9.73 -7.89
CA LEU A 181 -14.42 -11.02 -8.48
C LEU A 181 -15.32 -12.13 -7.89
N ASP A 182 -15.49 -12.17 -6.57
CA ASP A 182 -16.30 -13.18 -5.88
C ASP A 182 -17.79 -13.08 -6.23
N THR A 183 -18.29 -11.88 -6.50
CA THR A 183 -19.70 -11.63 -6.84
C THR A 183 -19.96 -11.59 -8.34
N GLY A 184 -18.91 -11.75 -9.18
CA GLY A 184 -19.04 -11.74 -10.64
C GLY A 184 -19.32 -10.35 -11.23
N VAL A 185 -19.09 -9.27 -10.46
CA VAL A 185 -19.19 -7.88 -10.94
C VAL A 185 -18.09 -7.59 -11.95
N ALA A 186 -16.91 -8.21 -11.79
CA ALA A 186 -15.81 -8.18 -12.75
C ALA A 186 -15.22 -9.59 -12.91
N THR A 187 -14.57 -9.85 -14.04
CA THR A 187 -13.77 -11.07 -14.27
C THR A 187 -12.31 -10.87 -13.90
N ASP A 188 -11.85 -9.66 -14.02
CA ASP A 188 -10.50 -9.20 -13.66
C ASP A 188 -10.57 -7.77 -13.14
N VAL A 189 -9.61 -7.37 -12.34
CA VAL A 189 -9.51 -6.00 -11.82
C VAL A 189 -8.07 -5.49 -11.95
N ILE A 190 -7.91 -4.32 -12.53
CA ILE A 190 -6.66 -3.57 -12.45
C ILE A 190 -6.73 -2.67 -11.22
N LEU A 191 -6.00 -3.03 -10.19
CA LEU A 191 -5.83 -2.19 -9.01
C LEU A 191 -4.68 -1.21 -9.26
N LEU A 192 -5.00 0.06 -9.21
CA LEU A 192 -4.05 1.17 -9.23
C LEU A 192 -3.93 1.73 -7.83
N ALA A 193 -2.72 2.03 -7.38
CA ALA A 193 -2.51 2.71 -6.11
C ALA A 193 -1.44 3.78 -6.31
N THR A 194 -1.79 5.05 -6.09
CA THR A 194 -0.88 6.16 -6.42
C THR A 194 -0.92 7.24 -5.36
N ASP A 195 0.24 7.65 -4.92
CA ASP A 195 0.41 8.83 -4.10
C ASP A 195 1.77 9.49 -4.37
N LEU A 196 1.75 10.70 -4.86
CA LEU A 196 2.90 11.56 -5.10
C LEU A 196 2.76 12.84 -4.27
N SER A 197 2.41 12.69 -3.00
CA SER A 197 2.19 13.81 -2.08
C SER A 197 3.44 14.21 -1.29
N GLY A 198 4.63 13.78 -1.73
CA GLY A 198 5.92 14.16 -1.15
C GLY A 198 6.31 15.63 -1.39
N ILE A 199 5.35 16.52 -1.64
CA ILE A 199 5.56 17.95 -1.79
C ILE A 199 5.80 18.65 -0.45
N PRO A 200 6.58 19.74 -0.40
CA PRO A 200 6.97 20.41 0.84
C PRO A 200 5.80 20.79 1.74
N GLU A 201 4.69 21.26 1.15
CA GLU A 201 3.49 21.68 1.86
C GLU A 201 2.88 20.52 2.67
N ASN A 202 2.81 19.32 2.11
CA ASN A 202 2.28 18.15 2.78
C ASN A 202 3.25 17.60 3.83
N LEU A 203 4.54 17.53 3.50
CA LEU A 203 5.58 17.11 4.45
C LEU A 203 5.53 17.93 5.72
N ARG A 204 5.41 19.27 5.59
CA ARG A 204 5.22 20.16 6.74
C ARG A 204 4.01 19.80 7.59
N ARG A 205 2.85 19.49 6.99
CA ARG A 205 1.64 19.15 7.75
C ARG A 205 1.79 17.82 8.50
N PHE A 206 2.42 16.82 7.91
CA PHE A 206 2.72 15.57 8.62
C PHE A 206 3.72 15.76 9.76
N GLN A 207 4.67 16.68 9.62
CA GLN A 207 5.57 17.09 10.71
C GLN A 207 4.80 17.80 11.81
N ASP A 208 3.93 18.76 11.47
CA ASP A 208 3.14 19.55 12.43
C ASP A 208 2.23 18.67 13.32
N ILE A 209 1.69 17.58 12.79
CA ILE A 209 0.89 16.61 13.57
C ILE A 209 1.74 15.52 14.24
N GLY A 210 3.07 15.60 14.13
CA GLY A 210 4.01 14.74 14.85
C GLY A 210 4.09 13.29 14.36
N VAL A 211 3.72 13.01 13.11
CA VAL A 211 3.76 11.64 12.55
C VAL A 211 4.90 11.42 11.57
N ALA A 212 5.46 12.50 10.98
CA ALA A 212 6.58 12.43 10.05
C ALA A 212 7.88 12.94 10.65
N VAL A 213 9.00 12.33 10.23
CA VAL A 213 10.36 12.73 10.55
C VAL A 213 11.05 13.14 9.26
N LEU A 214 11.46 14.40 9.19
CA LEU A 214 12.05 14.99 7.98
C LEU A 214 13.54 15.27 8.11
N ASP A 215 14.03 15.41 9.34
CA ASP A 215 15.35 15.90 9.71
C ASP A 215 16.40 14.80 10.00
N MET A 216 16.02 13.53 9.83
CA MET A 216 16.88 12.39 10.15
C MET A 216 16.96 11.39 9.00
N PRO A 217 18.12 10.71 8.82
CA PRO A 217 18.23 9.60 7.89
C PRO A 217 17.15 8.52 8.14
N PRO A 218 16.72 7.80 7.08
CA PRO A 218 15.54 6.91 7.17
C PRO A 218 15.66 5.84 8.27
N PHE A 219 16.82 5.22 8.44
CA PHE A 219 17.00 4.17 9.46
C PHE A 219 17.20 4.71 10.88
N GLU A 220 17.40 6.00 11.04
CA GLU A 220 17.53 6.65 12.34
C GLU A 220 16.19 7.23 12.82
N GLY A 221 15.47 7.90 11.93
CA GLY A 221 14.20 8.55 12.24
C GLY A 221 13.01 7.58 12.20
N CYS A 222 12.93 6.76 11.16
CA CYS A 222 11.88 5.77 10.93
C CYS A 222 12.43 4.36 11.15
N ARG A 223 12.19 3.79 12.31
CA ARG A 223 12.63 2.44 12.68
C ARG A 223 11.52 1.67 13.38
N PRO A 224 10.53 1.21 12.62
CA PRO A 224 9.35 0.53 13.15
C PRO A 224 9.69 -0.58 14.15
N PHE A 225 8.92 -0.66 15.22
CA PHE A 225 9.07 -1.66 16.31
C PHE A 225 10.43 -1.62 17.04
N GLN A 226 11.21 -0.53 16.90
CA GLN A 226 12.47 -0.33 17.59
C GLN A 226 12.42 0.92 18.49
N GLU A 227 13.19 0.92 19.56
CA GLU A 227 13.25 2.03 20.51
C GLU A 227 13.75 3.32 19.82
N GLY A 228 13.12 4.45 20.20
CA GLY A 228 13.48 5.77 19.71
C GLY A 228 13.08 6.06 18.25
N SER A 229 12.23 5.25 17.64
CA SER A 229 11.56 5.63 16.40
C SER A 229 10.71 6.89 16.60
N ARG A 230 10.75 7.83 15.65
CA ARG A 230 10.13 9.15 15.81
C ARG A 230 8.95 9.39 14.87
N GLY A 231 8.71 8.49 13.93
CA GLY A 231 7.67 8.63 12.93
C GLY A 231 8.07 8.03 11.59
N PHE A 232 7.32 8.33 10.54
CA PHE A 232 7.64 7.86 9.20
C PHE A 232 8.48 8.87 8.40
N VAL A 233 9.28 8.37 7.48
CA VAL A 233 9.82 9.17 6.37
C VAL A 233 8.85 9.12 5.19
N GLY A 234 8.64 10.24 4.50
CA GLY A 234 7.74 10.32 3.36
C GLY A 234 8.22 9.52 2.17
N GLY A 235 7.29 9.06 1.34
CA GLY A 235 7.58 8.38 0.07
C GLY A 235 6.50 8.62 -0.97
N GLU A 236 6.88 8.42 -2.24
CA GLU A 236 5.99 8.51 -3.39
C GLU A 236 5.97 7.16 -4.13
N ALA A 237 4.80 6.77 -4.59
CA ALA A 237 4.66 5.58 -5.41
C ALA A 237 3.47 5.63 -6.36
N ALA A 238 3.61 4.93 -7.48
CA ALA A 238 2.53 4.46 -8.31
C ALA A 238 2.70 2.94 -8.50
N VAL A 239 1.72 2.17 -8.08
CA VAL A 239 1.71 0.70 -8.18
C VAL A 239 0.47 0.28 -8.95
N ALA A 240 0.62 -0.72 -9.80
CA ALA A 240 -0.49 -1.40 -10.44
C ALA A 240 -0.37 -2.92 -10.22
N LEU A 241 -1.50 -3.55 -9.93
CA LEU A 241 -1.62 -5.00 -9.81
C LEU A 241 -2.74 -5.48 -10.74
N VAL A 242 -2.48 -6.53 -11.50
CA VAL A 242 -3.51 -7.27 -12.23
C VAL A 242 -4.04 -8.36 -11.31
N LEU A 243 -5.31 -8.26 -10.95
CA LEU A 243 -6.00 -9.16 -10.02
C LEU A 243 -7.02 -9.99 -10.79
N SER A 244 -6.95 -11.32 -10.65
CA SER A 244 -7.76 -12.24 -11.45
C SER A 244 -8.09 -13.51 -10.66
N ASN A 245 -9.15 -14.21 -11.08
CA ASN A 245 -9.43 -15.58 -10.64
C ASN A 245 -8.88 -16.64 -11.63
N GLN A 246 -8.14 -16.21 -12.66
CA GLN A 246 -7.52 -17.13 -13.61
C GLN A 246 -6.32 -17.82 -12.96
N ASN A 247 -6.19 -19.12 -13.20
CA ASN A 247 -5.02 -19.89 -12.78
C ASN A 247 -3.91 -19.75 -13.83
N VAL A 248 -3.13 -18.67 -13.72
CA VAL A 248 -1.98 -18.35 -14.57
C VAL A 248 -0.72 -18.25 -13.74
N GLY A 249 0.41 -17.98 -14.33
CA GLY A 249 1.67 -17.75 -13.60
C GLY A 249 1.55 -16.54 -12.68
N THR A 250 1.19 -16.76 -11.41
CA THR A 250 0.87 -15.71 -10.44
C THR A 250 1.99 -15.47 -9.44
N TYR A 251 1.95 -14.32 -8.78
CA TYR A 251 2.92 -13.93 -7.76
C TYR A 251 2.50 -14.34 -6.35
N ALA A 252 1.21 -14.25 -6.08
CA ALA A 252 0.62 -14.52 -4.78
C ALA A 252 -0.90 -14.68 -4.92
N ASP A 253 -1.52 -15.32 -3.94
CA ASP A 253 -2.96 -15.47 -3.83
C ASP A 253 -3.49 -14.67 -2.64
N VAL A 254 -4.40 -13.73 -2.90
CA VAL A 254 -5.16 -13.02 -1.88
C VAL A 254 -6.36 -13.87 -1.50
N LEU A 255 -6.37 -14.40 -0.27
CA LEU A 255 -7.41 -15.30 0.22
C LEU A 255 -8.64 -14.54 0.68
N GLY A 256 -8.44 -13.37 1.29
CA GLY A 256 -9.50 -12.51 1.80
C GLY A 256 -8.94 -11.31 2.54
N GLY A 257 -9.83 -10.50 3.08
CA GLY A 257 -9.45 -9.35 3.88
C GLY A 257 -10.66 -8.69 4.51
N ALA A 258 -10.41 -7.81 5.48
CA ALA A 258 -11.42 -7.06 6.19
C ALA A 258 -11.00 -5.63 6.45
N MET A 259 -11.99 -4.78 6.70
CA MET A 259 -11.83 -3.40 7.12
C MET A 259 -12.76 -3.08 8.28
N THR A 260 -12.25 -2.32 9.24
CA THR A 260 -13.05 -1.75 10.32
C THR A 260 -12.68 -0.28 10.52
N MET A 261 -13.48 0.40 11.33
CA MET A 261 -13.27 1.81 11.67
C MET A 261 -13.29 1.97 13.17
N ASP A 262 -12.27 2.65 13.73
CA ASP A 262 -12.20 2.93 15.17
C ASP A 262 -13.31 3.88 15.64
N ALA A 263 -13.71 4.82 14.77
CA ALA A 263 -14.67 5.89 15.09
C ALA A 263 -14.31 6.65 16.41
N TRP A 264 -13.01 6.86 16.63
CA TRP A 264 -12.47 7.43 17.87
C TRP A 264 -11.87 8.82 17.67
N SER A 265 -10.90 8.94 16.76
CA SER A 265 -10.12 10.17 16.56
C SER A 265 -9.70 10.32 15.12
N ALA A 266 -9.51 11.56 14.67
CA ALA A 266 -8.96 11.83 13.33
C ALA A 266 -7.47 11.49 13.19
N VAL A 267 -6.73 11.33 14.31
CA VAL A 267 -5.26 11.15 14.28
C VAL A 267 -4.80 9.96 15.12
N SER A 268 -5.50 9.64 16.22
CA SER A 268 -5.06 8.66 17.21
C SER A 268 -5.81 7.34 17.06
N ILE A 269 -5.13 6.24 17.34
CA ILE A 269 -5.70 4.89 17.44
C ILE A 269 -6.56 4.79 18.71
N ALA A 270 -7.68 4.06 18.65
CA ALA A 270 -8.49 3.78 19.83
C ALA A 270 -7.70 2.96 20.86
N PRO A 271 -7.62 3.42 22.13
CA PRO A 271 -6.78 2.78 23.14
C PRO A 271 -7.19 1.34 23.46
N ASP A 272 -8.46 1.00 23.28
CA ASP A 272 -8.99 -0.34 23.51
C ASP A 272 -8.68 -1.34 22.38
N MET A 273 -8.29 -0.83 21.20
CA MET A 273 -7.96 -1.62 20.01
C MET A 273 -9.04 -2.62 19.55
N VAL A 274 -10.29 -2.48 20.02
CA VAL A 274 -11.39 -3.43 19.75
C VAL A 274 -11.62 -3.58 18.25
N GLN A 275 -11.65 -2.47 17.50
CA GLN A 275 -11.93 -2.50 16.07
C GLN A 275 -10.73 -3.01 15.27
N MET A 276 -9.52 -2.72 15.71
CA MET A 276 -8.30 -3.27 15.10
C MET A 276 -8.26 -4.79 15.28
N ASN A 277 -8.43 -5.30 16.49
CA ASN A 277 -8.54 -6.75 16.78
C ASN A 277 -9.64 -7.41 15.93
N ARG A 278 -10.80 -6.77 15.85
CA ARG A 278 -11.91 -7.23 15.02
C ARG A 278 -11.53 -7.33 13.55
N CYS A 279 -10.82 -6.35 13.02
CA CYS A 279 -10.36 -6.34 11.63
C CYS A 279 -9.51 -7.57 11.28
N PHE A 280 -8.52 -7.90 12.11
CA PHE A 280 -7.68 -9.08 11.89
C PHE A 280 -8.47 -10.38 12.00
N ASN A 281 -9.34 -10.52 13.02
CA ASN A 281 -10.18 -11.70 13.17
C ASN A 281 -11.15 -11.90 12.00
N GLU A 282 -11.78 -10.84 11.51
CA GLU A 282 -12.64 -10.89 10.32
C GLU A 282 -11.86 -11.23 9.06
N ALA A 283 -10.65 -10.67 8.88
CA ALA A 283 -9.80 -11.00 7.75
C ALA A 283 -9.44 -12.49 7.72
N LEU A 284 -9.07 -13.06 8.86
CA LEU A 284 -8.82 -14.51 9.00
C LEU A 284 -10.06 -15.33 8.69
N ALA A 285 -11.20 -14.98 9.30
CA ALA A 285 -12.46 -15.69 9.14
C ALA A 285 -12.95 -15.71 7.68
N VAL A 286 -12.88 -14.56 6.98
CA VAL A 286 -13.27 -14.46 5.56
C VAL A 286 -12.31 -15.25 4.67
N SER A 287 -11.04 -15.31 5.05
CA SER A 287 -10.01 -16.08 4.32
C SER A 287 -10.07 -17.59 4.60
N GLY A 288 -10.81 -18.01 5.62
CA GLY A 288 -10.84 -19.43 6.05
C GLY A 288 -9.51 -19.90 6.63
N VAL A 289 -8.77 -19.01 7.29
CA VAL A 289 -7.41 -19.23 7.80
C VAL A 289 -7.41 -19.09 9.31
N ASP A 290 -6.75 -20.03 10.00
CA ASP A 290 -6.50 -19.92 11.42
C ASP A 290 -5.26 -19.08 11.70
N ALA A 291 -5.24 -18.36 12.83
CA ALA A 291 -4.12 -17.50 13.20
C ALA A 291 -2.77 -18.24 13.28
N GLY A 292 -2.79 -19.53 13.65
CA GLY A 292 -1.60 -20.40 13.68
C GLY A 292 -0.99 -20.72 12.31
N GLU A 293 -1.71 -20.49 11.21
CA GLU A 293 -1.21 -20.67 9.84
C GLU A 293 -0.48 -19.43 9.31
N VAL A 294 -0.59 -18.29 10.00
CA VAL A 294 0.07 -17.03 9.64
C VAL A 294 1.51 -17.07 10.12
N ALA A 295 2.44 -17.09 9.17
CA ALA A 295 3.87 -17.12 9.47
C ALA A 295 4.46 -15.74 9.76
N TYR A 296 3.97 -14.68 9.10
CA TYR A 296 4.49 -13.32 9.23
C TYR A 296 3.42 -12.26 9.11
N ILE A 297 3.67 -11.13 9.77
CA ILE A 297 2.90 -9.89 9.56
C ILE A 297 3.77 -8.91 8.76
N ASN A 298 3.34 -8.58 7.53
CA ASN A 298 3.81 -7.42 6.80
C ASN A 298 3.01 -6.22 7.31
N ALA A 299 3.56 -5.55 8.30
CA ALA A 299 2.88 -4.57 9.10
C ALA A 299 2.70 -3.22 8.37
N HIS A 300 1.74 -2.44 8.85
CA HIS A 300 1.73 -1.03 8.55
C HIS A 300 3.02 -0.37 9.04
N GLY A 301 3.36 -0.53 10.32
CA GLY A 301 4.64 -0.17 10.91
C GLY A 301 5.21 1.18 10.43
N PRO A 302 4.58 2.32 10.74
CA PRO A 302 5.01 3.61 10.24
C PRO A 302 6.20 4.20 11.03
N GLY A 303 6.60 3.57 12.13
CA GLY A 303 7.59 4.11 13.05
C GLY A 303 7.00 5.09 14.08
N THR A 304 5.68 5.28 14.12
CA THR A 304 5.04 6.05 15.20
C THR A 304 4.80 5.16 16.41
N ALA A 305 5.14 5.66 17.61
CA ALA A 305 5.09 4.87 18.85
C ALA A 305 3.73 4.19 19.07
N GLN A 306 2.63 4.90 18.82
CA GLN A 306 1.28 4.41 19.06
C GLN A 306 0.91 3.27 18.08
N CYS A 307 1.20 3.44 16.80
CA CYS A 307 0.84 2.44 15.79
C CYS A 307 1.70 1.20 15.93
N ASP A 308 3.02 1.35 16.08
CA ASP A 308 3.93 0.23 16.23
C ASP A 308 3.62 -0.60 17.49
N ALA A 309 3.29 0.06 18.61
CA ALA A 309 2.89 -0.62 19.84
C ALA A 309 1.57 -1.41 19.67
N ALA A 310 0.60 -0.84 18.93
CA ALA A 310 -0.67 -1.52 18.66
C ALA A 310 -0.47 -2.77 17.79
N GLU A 311 0.31 -2.68 16.72
CA GLU A 311 0.59 -3.84 15.85
C GLU A 311 1.45 -4.90 16.55
N ALA A 312 2.44 -4.48 17.37
CA ALA A 312 3.22 -5.40 18.17
C ALA A 312 2.33 -6.19 19.14
N ARG A 313 1.36 -5.53 19.76
CA ARG A 313 0.37 -6.18 20.64
C ARG A 313 -0.51 -7.17 19.87
N ILE A 314 -0.96 -6.83 18.65
CA ILE A 314 -1.69 -7.76 17.77
C ILE A 314 -0.84 -9.00 17.45
N LEU A 315 0.44 -8.81 17.12
CA LEU A 315 1.35 -9.94 16.89
C LEU A 315 1.41 -10.86 18.11
N ASP A 316 1.54 -10.30 19.31
CA ASP A 316 1.71 -11.08 20.55
C ASP A 316 0.43 -11.79 20.98
N GLU A 317 -0.70 -11.14 20.90
CA GLU A 317 -1.98 -11.65 21.39
C GLU A 317 -2.70 -12.55 20.38
N LEU A 318 -2.68 -12.20 19.10
CA LEU A 318 -3.45 -12.91 18.07
C LEU A 318 -2.62 -13.90 17.25
N PHE A 319 -1.31 -13.64 17.07
CA PHE A 319 -0.42 -14.46 16.27
C PHE A 319 0.79 -14.97 17.07
N PRO A 320 0.59 -15.68 18.20
CA PRO A 320 1.70 -16.12 19.04
C PRO A 320 2.67 -17.07 18.33
N GLU A 321 2.19 -17.85 17.34
CA GLU A 321 2.99 -18.79 16.55
C GLU A 321 3.68 -18.13 15.34
N ALA A 322 3.37 -16.89 15.00
CA ALA A 322 4.00 -16.20 13.88
C ALA A 322 5.49 -15.99 14.12
N HIS A 323 6.29 -16.20 13.08
CA HIS A 323 7.75 -16.06 13.16
C HIS A 323 8.20 -14.63 13.35
N GLY A 324 7.41 -13.64 12.88
CA GLY A 324 7.72 -12.25 13.13
C GLY A 324 6.91 -11.23 12.35
N ILE A 325 7.29 -9.99 12.60
CA ILE A 325 6.70 -8.78 12.02
C ILE A 325 7.78 -7.96 11.31
N PHE A 326 7.43 -7.33 10.20
CA PHE A 326 8.32 -6.41 9.49
C PHE A 326 7.55 -5.26 8.84
N SER A 327 8.27 -4.18 8.56
CA SER A 327 7.77 -3.05 7.75
C SER A 327 8.89 -2.59 6.81
N VAL A 328 8.54 -2.26 5.58
CA VAL A 328 9.50 -1.79 4.57
C VAL A 328 9.52 -0.27 4.42
N LYS A 329 8.78 0.47 5.24
CA LYS A 329 8.74 1.94 5.17
C LYS A 329 10.10 2.64 5.28
N PRO A 330 11.05 2.16 6.10
CA PRO A 330 12.39 2.77 6.11
C PRO A 330 13.16 2.59 4.79
N LEU A 331 12.81 1.57 3.99
CA LEU A 331 13.42 1.31 2.68
C LEU A 331 12.81 2.18 1.58
N ILE A 332 11.47 2.34 1.56
CA ILE A 332 10.76 2.91 0.41
C ILE A 332 10.01 4.21 0.74
N GLY A 333 10.01 4.61 2.02
CA GLY A 333 9.19 5.71 2.51
C GLY A 333 7.73 5.32 2.71
N HIS A 334 6.99 6.16 3.44
CA HIS A 334 5.54 6.01 3.59
C HIS A 334 4.81 6.63 2.40
N CYS A 335 4.33 5.80 1.50
CA CYS A 335 3.67 6.21 0.24
C CYS A 335 2.16 6.45 0.40
N GLN A 336 1.69 6.89 1.56
CA GLN A 336 0.32 7.31 1.86
C GLN A 336 -0.74 6.36 1.27
N GLY A 337 -1.57 6.83 0.32
CA GLY A 337 -2.61 6.03 -0.33
C GLY A 337 -2.12 4.82 -1.12
N ALA A 338 -0.87 4.85 -1.58
CA ALA A 338 -0.22 3.73 -2.26
C ALA A 338 0.50 2.77 -1.29
N ALA A 339 0.64 3.13 0.00
CA ALA A 339 1.52 2.44 0.95
C ALA A 339 1.27 0.92 1.00
N SER A 340 0.04 0.47 1.22
CA SER A 340 -0.24 -0.96 1.34
C SER A 340 -0.02 -1.74 0.03
N ALA A 341 -0.21 -1.11 -1.13
CA ALA A 341 0.10 -1.73 -2.41
C ALA A 341 1.62 -1.87 -2.64
N VAL A 342 2.40 -0.84 -2.28
CA VAL A 342 3.88 -0.91 -2.29
C VAL A 342 4.37 -1.99 -1.33
N GLU A 343 3.80 -2.07 -0.15
CA GLU A 343 4.16 -3.05 0.87
C GLU A 343 3.75 -4.48 0.46
N MET A 344 2.69 -4.63 -0.36
CA MET A 344 2.36 -5.90 -1.00
C MET A 344 3.48 -6.38 -1.93
N LEU A 345 4.21 -5.48 -2.59
CA LEU A 345 5.39 -5.86 -3.38
C LEU A 345 6.45 -6.56 -2.54
N ALA A 346 6.60 -6.19 -1.25
CA ALA A 346 7.53 -6.89 -0.35
C ALA A 346 7.06 -8.31 -0.01
N THR A 347 5.74 -8.54 0.11
CA THR A 347 5.17 -9.89 0.25
C THR A 347 5.42 -10.71 -1.00
N ILE A 348 5.14 -10.16 -2.18
CA ILE A 348 5.41 -10.79 -3.47
C ILE A 348 6.90 -11.13 -3.60
N TYR A 349 7.77 -10.17 -3.32
CA TYR A 349 9.22 -10.38 -3.33
C TYR A 349 9.62 -11.54 -2.41
N ALA A 350 9.07 -11.60 -1.19
CA ALA A 350 9.37 -12.65 -0.24
C ALA A 350 8.92 -14.03 -0.75
N PHE A 351 7.78 -14.13 -1.41
CA PHE A 351 7.30 -15.39 -1.98
C PHE A 351 8.16 -15.82 -3.19
N GLN A 352 8.57 -14.91 -4.04
CA GLN A 352 9.36 -15.20 -5.24
C GLN A 352 10.82 -15.56 -4.93
N THR A 353 11.41 -14.92 -3.92
CA THR A 353 12.85 -15.06 -3.63
C THR A 353 13.17 -15.94 -2.43
N GLY A 354 12.19 -16.23 -1.57
CA GLY A 354 12.40 -16.90 -0.30
C GLY A 354 13.04 -16.01 0.80
N TYR A 355 13.09 -14.68 0.60
CA TYR A 355 13.67 -13.74 1.56
C TYR A 355 12.73 -12.57 1.84
N ILE A 356 12.59 -12.20 3.11
CA ILE A 356 11.87 -10.98 3.53
C ILE A 356 12.83 -9.79 3.40
N PRO A 357 12.43 -8.72 2.67
CA PRO A 357 13.25 -7.53 2.49
C PRO A 357 13.00 -6.52 3.62
N ALA A 358 13.49 -6.80 4.82
CA ALA A 358 13.32 -5.90 5.95
C ALA A 358 14.51 -4.93 6.08
N PRO A 359 14.30 -3.73 6.66
CA PRO A 359 15.38 -2.80 6.97
C PRO A 359 16.33 -3.36 8.05
N PRO A 360 17.54 -2.81 8.20
CA PRO A 360 18.47 -3.23 9.25
C PRO A 360 17.95 -2.90 10.64
N ARG A 361 18.38 -3.67 11.65
CA ARG A 361 18.18 -3.32 13.05
C ARG A 361 19.23 -2.31 13.47
N VAL A 362 18.81 -1.18 14.00
CA VAL A 362 19.69 -0.09 14.46
C VAL A 362 19.52 0.26 15.94
N ALA A 363 18.48 -0.31 16.60
CA ALA A 363 18.22 -0.13 18.02
C ALA A 363 17.57 -1.39 18.62
N PRO A 364 17.50 -1.52 19.96
CA PRO A 364 16.65 -2.53 20.59
C PRO A 364 15.22 -2.41 20.08
N GLY A 365 14.53 -3.55 19.95
CA GLY A 365 13.18 -3.57 19.40
C GLY A 365 12.46 -4.88 19.72
N HIS A 366 11.28 -5.04 19.17
CA HIS A 366 10.44 -6.21 19.38
C HIS A 366 11.24 -7.53 19.16
N PRO A 367 11.11 -8.56 20.04
CA PRO A 367 11.89 -9.80 19.94
C PRO A 367 11.70 -10.52 18.60
N ARG A 368 10.50 -10.48 18.06
CA ARG A 368 10.14 -11.11 16.77
C ARG A 368 10.21 -10.15 15.57
N LEU A 369 10.91 -9.01 15.71
CA LEU A 369 11.13 -8.10 14.58
C LEU A 369 12.08 -8.74 13.57
N ILE A 370 11.61 -8.88 12.34
CA ILE A 370 12.42 -9.31 11.20
C ILE A 370 13.25 -8.11 10.72
N THR A 371 14.55 -8.34 10.53
CA THR A 371 15.50 -7.27 10.17
C THR A 371 16.49 -7.75 9.13
N GLY A 372 16.89 -6.85 8.22
CA GLY A 372 17.75 -7.18 7.10
C GLY A 372 17.09 -8.19 6.14
N ARG A 373 17.83 -8.63 5.16
CA ARG A 373 17.38 -9.67 4.23
C ARG A 373 17.33 -11.03 4.94
N THR A 374 16.17 -11.41 5.44
CA THR A 374 15.97 -12.61 6.27
C THR A 374 15.36 -13.74 5.45
N PRO A 375 15.93 -14.98 5.51
CA PRO A 375 15.33 -16.15 4.88
C PRO A 375 13.90 -16.39 5.43
N ARG A 376 12.96 -16.57 4.53
CA ARG A 376 11.55 -16.80 4.84
C ARG A 376 11.29 -18.29 5.10
N ARG A 377 10.52 -18.60 6.12
CA ARG A 377 9.86 -19.92 6.25
C ARG A 377 8.54 -19.90 5.47
N ARG A 378 8.11 -21.05 4.98
CA ARG A 378 6.82 -21.18 4.30
C ARG A 378 5.68 -20.83 5.24
N GLY A 379 4.61 -20.29 4.71
CA GLY A 379 3.39 -19.93 5.43
C GLY A 379 2.78 -18.65 4.90
N MET A 380 1.56 -18.38 5.33
CA MET A 380 0.79 -17.22 4.93
C MET A 380 1.32 -15.93 5.56
N MET A 381 1.01 -14.80 4.94
CA MET A 381 1.28 -13.48 5.48
C MET A 381 -0.01 -12.69 5.66
N VAL A 382 -0.08 -11.91 6.72
CA VAL A 382 -1.11 -10.87 6.85
C VAL A 382 -0.47 -9.53 6.52
N LYS A 383 -1.02 -8.83 5.51
CA LYS A 383 -0.69 -7.44 5.22
C LYS A 383 -1.67 -6.53 5.94
N SER A 384 -1.22 -5.86 7.00
CA SER A 384 -2.02 -4.87 7.73
C SER A 384 -1.78 -3.46 7.22
N SER A 385 -2.78 -2.62 7.27
CA SER A 385 -2.62 -1.19 7.06
C SER A 385 -3.58 -0.39 7.92
N ILE A 386 -3.03 0.60 8.61
CA ILE A 386 -3.73 1.42 9.58
C ILE A 386 -3.63 2.87 9.11
N GLY A 387 -4.77 3.49 8.82
CA GLY A 387 -4.85 4.86 8.33
C GLY A 387 -5.25 5.86 9.40
N LEU A 388 -4.77 7.07 9.27
CA LEU A 388 -5.27 8.20 10.05
C LEU A 388 -6.80 8.25 9.98
N GLY A 389 -7.47 8.65 11.05
CA GLY A 389 -8.93 8.64 11.14
C GLY A 389 -9.53 7.32 11.60
N GLY A 390 -8.70 6.32 11.97
CA GLY A 390 -9.15 5.05 12.53
C GLY A 390 -9.47 3.97 11.50
N TYR A 391 -8.96 4.08 10.28
CA TYR A 391 -9.09 3.04 9.26
C TYR A 391 -8.18 1.86 9.60
N ASN A 392 -8.77 0.68 9.83
CA ASN A 392 -8.04 -0.57 10.00
C ASN A 392 -8.30 -1.48 8.82
N SER A 393 -7.28 -2.12 8.29
CA SER A 393 -7.41 -3.12 7.22
C SER A 393 -6.37 -4.23 7.35
N ALA A 394 -6.79 -5.44 7.04
CA ALA A 394 -5.92 -6.60 6.98
C ALA A 394 -6.28 -7.47 5.78
N VAL A 395 -5.29 -7.95 5.06
CA VAL A 395 -5.43 -8.83 3.89
C VAL A 395 -4.58 -10.06 4.11
N VAL A 396 -5.16 -11.25 3.94
CA VAL A 396 -4.45 -12.53 4.08
C VAL A 396 -3.96 -12.99 2.72
N VAL A 397 -2.67 -13.28 2.64
CA VAL A 397 -1.97 -13.58 1.39
C VAL A 397 -1.21 -14.91 1.54
N ALA A 398 -1.33 -15.77 0.53
CA ALA A 398 -0.63 -17.05 0.43
C ALA A 398 0.31 -17.09 -0.78
N GLU A 399 1.23 -18.06 -0.76
CA GLU A 399 1.96 -18.44 -1.97
C GLU A 399 0.96 -18.89 -3.06
N PRO A 400 1.27 -18.66 -4.35
CA PRO A 400 0.38 -19.10 -5.41
C PRO A 400 0.17 -20.62 -5.34
N THR A 401 -1.07 -21.03 -5.54
CA THR A 401 -1.41 -22.43 -5.69
C THR A 401 -0.94 -22.86 -7.11
N VAL A 402 0.11 -23.68 -7.18
CA VAL A 402 0.70 -24.20 -8.43
C VAL A 402 -0.28 -25.11 -9.15
#